data_43e317a5f5b4b7fed283f7a045044896
#
_entry.id   43e317a5f5b4b7fed283f7a045044896
#
_cell.length_a   1.000
_cell.length_b   1.000
_cell.length_c   1.000
_cell.angle_alpha   90.00
_cell.angle_beta   90.00
_cell.angle_gamma   90.00
#
_symmetry.space_group_name_H-M   'P 1'
#
loop_
_entity.id
_entity.type
_entity.pdbx_description
1 polymer ?
#
loop_
_entity_poly.entity_id
_entity_poly.type
_entity_poly.pdbx_seq_one_letter_code
_entity_poly.pdbx_strand_id
1 'polypeptide(L)'
;GDDGIAVAMALAVLDDESLPHPPIEAVITVDEETGMDGAMGIDVSGLKGRRMLNIDSEDEGVFTVSCAGGARMDCVLPVRREAFAAPVQRITVQGLVGGHSGTEIDKGRGNGVQLMGRVLASVAEETELRLVEVCGGLKDNAIPTGAQALISANAEVTAEVCRRMTQSLREEYRVTDPDVEVTVEPAETAMLPMDAVSTRRAVCLLVCHPNGVQVMSADIPGLVQTSLNLSLIHISEPTRLRCIS
;
A
#
# COMPACT_ATOMS: atom_id res chain seq x y z
N GLY A 1 -10.48 -19.80 -11.03
CA GLY A 1 -10.23 -18.76 -12.01
C GLY A 1 -11.28 -17.70 -11.94
N ASP A 2 -10.88 -16.61 -11.50
CA ASP A 2 -11.61 -15.37 -11.41
C ASP A 2 -11.31 -14.56 -12.68
N ASP A 3 -12.29 -14.26 -13.52
CA ASP A 3 -13.70 -14.64 -13.40
C ASP A 3 -14.12 -15.66 -14.50
N GLY A 4 -13.85 -16.95 -14.27
CA GLY A 4 -14.16 -18.02 -15.23
C GLY A 4 -15.66 -18.23 -15.47
N ILE A 5 -16.52 -17.88 -14.52
CA ILE A 5 -17.98 -18.03 -14.67
C ILE A 5 -18.53 -17.02 -15.69
N ALA A 6 -18.00 -15.82 -15.76
CA ALA A 6 -18.38 -14.81 -16.77
C ALA A 6 -18.04 -15.28 -18.20
N VAL A 7 -16.86 -15.88 -18.37
CA VAL A 7 -16.46 -16.49 -19.64
C VAL A 7 -17.42 -17.62 -20.04
N ALA A 8 -17.76 -18.51 -19.11
CA ALA A 8 -18.69 -19.61 -19.34
C ALA A 8 -20.10 -19.10 -19.70
N MET A 9 -20.61 -18.09 -19.01
CA MET A 9 -21.91 -17.47 -19.29
C MET A 9 -21.93 -16.82 -20.68
N ALA A 10 -20.91 -16.06 -21.03
CA ALA A 10 -20.81 -15.44 -22.37
C ALA A 10 -20.83 -16.49 -23.48
N LEU A 11 -20.05 -17.57 -23.33
CA LEU A 11 -20.00 -18.65 -24.28
C LEU A 11 -21.35 -19.40 -24.37
N ALA A 12 -21.98 -19.68 -23.23
CA ALA A 12 -23.28 -20.38 -23.21
C ALA A 12 -24.37 -19.58 -23.92
N VAL A 13 -24.44 -18.25 -23.72
CA VAL A 13 -25.42 -17.40 -24.40
C VAL A 13 -25.14 -17.33 -25.91
N LEU A 14 -23.88 -17.32 -26.32
CA LEU A 14 -23.51 -17.29 -27.75
C LEU A 14 -23.75 -18.63 -28.45
N ASP A 15 -23.72 -19.75 -27.74
CA ASP A 15 -23.91 -21.12 -28.28
C ASP A 15 -25.40 -21.51 -28.32
N ASP A 16 -26.25 -20.92 -27.50
CA ASP A 16 -27.67 -21.30 -27.41
C ASP A 16 -28.55 -20.49 -28.38
N GLU A 17 -28.86 -21.07 -29.53
CA GLU A 17 -29.73 -20.47 -30.54
C GLU A 17 -31.19 -20.27 -30.06
N SER A 18 -31.60 -20.87 -28.95
CA SER A 18 -32.96 -20.75 -28.40
C SER A 18 -33.15 -19.51 -27.54
N LEU A 19 -32.08 -18.90 -27.07
CA LEU A 19 -32.13 -17.71 -26.23
C LEU A 19 -32.24 -16.42 -27.09
N PRO A 20 -33.31 -15.65 -26.96
CA PRO A 20 -33.42 -14.38 -27.66
C PRO A 20 -32.48 -13.34 -27.02
N HIS A 21 -31.50 -12.87 -27.75
CA HIS A 21 -30.57 -11.86 -27.29
C HIS A 21 -30.26 -10.82 -28.40
N PRO A 22 -29.90 -9.59 -28.06
CA PRO A 22 -29.35 -8.62 -29.03
C PRO A 22 -27.97 -9.11 -29.53
N PRO A 23 -27.38 -8.46 -30.53
CA PRO A 23 -25.98 -8.72 -30.89
C PRO A 23 -25.06 -8.55 -29.67
N ILE A 24 -24.21 -9.57 -29.43
CA ILE A 24 -23.29 -9.64 -28.30
C ILE A 24 -21.86 -9.65 -28.83
N GLU A 25 -21.01 -8.90 -28.18
CA GLU A 25 -19.56 -8.91 -28.34
C GLU A 25 -18.94 -9.32 -27.01
N ALA A 26 -18.37 -10.52 -26.93
CA ALA A 26 -17.68 -10.98 -25.72
C ALA A 26 -16.24 -10.46 -25.75
N VAL A 27 -15.88 -9.65 -24.76
CA VAL A 27 -14.53 -9.12 -24.58
C VAL A 27 -13.88 -9.82 -23.39
N ILE A 28 -12.81 -10.56 -23.64
CA ILE A 28 -12.09 -11.34 -22.63
C ILE A 28 -10.66 -10.81 -22.59
N THR A 29 -10.23 -10.35 -21.44
CA THR A 29 -8.89 -9.79 -21.23
C THR A 29 -8.03 -10.73 -20.36
N VAL A 30 -6.73 -10.47 -20.32
CA VAL A 30 -5.76 -11.21 -19.49
C VAL A 30 -5.22 -10.31 -18.39
N ASP A 31 -4.68 -10.94 -17.33
CA ASP A 31 -3.93 -10.28 -16.25
C ASP A 31 -4.72 -9.17 -15.51
N GLU A 32 -6.03 -9.35 -15.31
CA GLU A 32 -6.85 -8.42 -14.53
C GLU A 32 -6.27 -8.28 -13.11
N GLU A 33 -6.04 -9.40 -12.43
CA GLU A 33 -5.57 -9.51 -11.04
C GLU A 33 -4.15 -8.96 -10.81
N THR A 34 -3.34 -8.86 -11.85
CA THR A 34 -1.94 -8.43 -11.74
C THR A 34 -1.68 -7.01 -12.21
N GLY A 35 -2.69 -6.33 -12.76
CA GLY A 35 -2.55 -4.94 -13.19
C GLY A 35 -3.37 -4.53 -14.39
N MET A 36 -4.32 -5.36 -14.83
CA MET A 36 -5.24 -5.07 -15.95
C MET A 36 -4.52 -4.88 -17.30
N ASP A 37 -3.39 -5.55 -17.52
CA ASP A 37 -2.54 -5.33 -18.71
C ASP A 37 -3.30 -5.61 -20.00
N GLY A 38 -4.16 -6.65 -20.01
CA GLY A 38 -5.03 -6.95 -21.14
C GLY A 38 -6.04 -5.85 -21.42
N ALA A 39 -6.68 -5.29 -20.40
CA ALA A 39 -7.64 -4.20 -20.54
C ALA A 39 -6.97 -2.89 -20.99
N MET A 40 -5.76 -2.62 -20.54
CA MET A 40 -4.97 -1.45 -20.95
C MET A 40 -4.45 -1.55 -22.38
N GLY A 41 -4.20 -2.77 -22.87
CA GLY A 41 -3.62 -3.01 -24.19
C GLY A 41 -4.63 -3.30 -25.30
N ILE A 42 -5.90 -3.54 -24.99
CA ILE A 42 -6.89 -3.94 -25.99
C ILE A 42 -7.29 -2.77 -26.90
N ASP A 43 -7.38 -3.05 -28.20
CA ASP A 43 -7.98 -2.11 -29.17
C ASP A 43 -9.50 -2.30 -29.21
N VAL A 44 -10.22 -1.36 -28.63
CA VAL A 44 -11.68 -1.36 -28.57
C VAL A 44 -12.34 -0.64 -29.77
N SER A 45 -11.57 -0.16 -30.74
CA SER A 45 -12.08 0.62 -31.87
C SER A 45 -13.05 -0.17 -32.77
N GLY A 46 -12.94 -1.50 -32.81
CA GLY A 46 -13.80 -2.41 -33.55
C GLY A 46 -15.14 -2.70 -32.88
N LEU A 47 -15.30 -2.42 -31.60
CA LEU A 47 -16.50 -2.73 -30.83
C LEU A 47 -17.67 -1.80 -31.21
N LYS A 48 -18.85 -2.38 -31.38
CA LYS A 48 -20.10 -1.70 -31.75
C LYS A 48 -21.06 -1.56 -30.58
N GLY A 49 -20.91 -2.39 -29.55
CA GLY A 49 -21.71 -2.38 -28.32
C GLY A 49 -21.71 -1.01 -27.68
N ARG A 50 -22.87 -0.60 -27.11
CA ARG A 50 -23.03 0.65 -26.37
C ARG A 50 -23.46 0.44 -24.92
N ARG A 51 -23.65 -0.80 -24.54
CA ARG A 51 -23.90 -1.24 -23.17
C ARG A 51 -22.87 -2.30 -22.85
N MET A 52 -22.28 -2.18 -21.69
CA MET A 52 -21.32 -3.15 -21.16
C MET A 52 -21.92 -3.80 -19.92
N LEU A 53 -21.82 -5.11 -19.84
CA LEU A 53 -22.10 -5.88 -18.63
C LEU A 53 -20.76 -6.46 -18.16
N ASN A 54 -20.33 -6.05 -17.00
CA ASN A 54 -19.20 -6.66 -16.29
C ASN A 54 -19.75 -7.59 -15.21
N ILE A 55 -19.35 -8.87 -15.25
CA ILE A 55 -19.91 -9.90 -14.36
C ILE A 55 -18.98 -10.15 -13.17
N ASP A 56 -17.86 -9.47 -13.14
CA ASP A 56 -16.87 -9.52 -12.07
C ASP A 56 -17.34 -8.69 -10.85
N SER A 57 -18.25 -9.28 -10.04
CA SER A 57 -18.82 -8.68 -8.84
C SER A 57 -19.19 -9.77 -7.84
N GLU A 58 -18.88 -9.55 -6.56
CA GLU A 58 -19.07 -10.55 -5.49
C GLU A 58 -20.48 -10.55 -4.86
N ASP A 59 -21.16 -9.41 -4.88
CA ASP A 59 -22.44 -9.24 -4.19
C ASP A 59 -23.64 -9.60 -5.07
N GLU A 60 -24.38 -10.65 -4.69
CA GLU A 60 -25.58 -11.07 -5.41
C GLU A 60 -26.67 -9.99 -5.38
N GLY A 61 -27.20 -9.66 -6.56
CA GLY A 61 -28.28 -8.67 -6.71
C GLY A 61 -27.85 -7.21 -6.60
N VAL A 62 -26.55 -6.95 -6.49
CA VAL A 62 -26.00 -5.60 -6.48
C VAL A 62 -25.45 -5.24 -7.86
N PHE A 63 -25.90 -4.13 -8.41
CA PHE A 63 -25.39 -3.59 -9.67
C PHE A 63 -24.47 -2.39 -9.39
N THR A 64 -23.18 -2.57 -9.58
CA THR A 64 -22.21 -1.48 -9.53
C THR A 64 -22.28 -0.65 -10.79
N VAL A 65 -22.59 0.62 -10.69
CA VAL A 65 -22.83 1.51 -11.86
C VAL A 65 -21.67 2.45 -12.15
N SER A 66 -20.69 2.52 -11.24
CA SER A 66 -19.47 3.30 -11.40
C SER A 66 -18.38 2.79 -10.49
N CYS A 67 -17.13 3.11 -10.79
CA CYS A 67 -15.98 2.84 -9.94
C CYS A 67 -15.12 4.10 -9.81
N ALA A 68 -14.29 4.13 -8.76
CA ALA A 68 -13.26 5.15 -8.62
C ALA A 68 -12.15 4.93 -9.65
N GLY A 69 -11.58 6.00 -10.16
CA GLY A 69 -10.31 5.96 -10.88
C GLY A 69 -9.15 5.80 -9.90
N GLY A 70 -8.03 5.28 -10.37
CA GLY A 70 -6.80 5.15 -9.59
C GLY A 70 -5.59 5.63 -10.37
N ALA A 71 -4.56 6.06 -9.65
CA ALA A 71 -3.26 6.38 -10.21
C ALA A 71 -2.15 5.86 -9.31
N ARG A 72 -1.07 5.38 -9.93
CA ARG A 72 0.13 4.94 -9.23
C ARG A 72 1.23 5.98 -9.42
N MET A 73 1.92 6.31 -8.33
CA MET A 73 3.05 7.21 -8.35
C MET A 73 4.28 6.53 -7.75
N ASP A 74 5.37 6.50 -8.49
CA ASP A 74 6.68 6.09 -7.98
C ASP A 74 7.49 7.33 -7.58
N CYS A 75 7.77 7.48 -6.27
CA CYS A 75 8.63 8.53 -5.75
C CYS A 75 10.06 8.02 -5.62
N VAL A 76 11.01 8.61 -6.34
CA VAL A 76 12.43 8.25 -6.27
C VAL A 76 13.18 9.27 -5.44
N LEU A 77 13.78 8.84 -4.32
CA LEU A 77 14.59 9.68 -3.45
C LEU A 77 16.07 9.34 -3.63
N PRO A 78 16.88 10.23 -4.24
CA PRO A 78 18.32 10.05 -4.30
C PRO A 78 18.94 10.14 -2.90
N VAL A 79 19.76 9.16 -2.54
CA VAL A 79 20.45 9.08 -1.25
C VAL A 79 21.97 9.06 -1.42
N ARG A 80 22.69 9.55 -0.41
CA ARG A 80 24.13 9.42 -0.27
C ARG A 80 24.43 8.59 0.96
N ARG A 81 25.54 7.86 0.94
CA ARG A 81 25.93 6.97 2.02
C ARG A 81 27.31 7.36 2.54
N GLU A 82 27.50 7.24 3.86
CA GLU A 82 28.77 7.53 4.52
C GLU A 82 28.97 6.61 5.71
N ALA A 83 30.21 6.43 6.15
CA ALA A 83 30.50 5.65 7.34
C ALA A 83 29.97 6.37 8.60
N PHE A 84 29.38 5.63 9.51
CA PHE A 84 28.90 6.13 10.77
C PHE A 84 29.15 5.10 11.90
N ALA A 85 29.74 5.53 12.99
CA ALA A 85 30.19 4.65 14.07
C ALA A 85 29.14 4.55 15.18
N ALA A 86 28.07 3.80 14.94
CA ALA A 86 27.10 3.43 15.97
C ALA A 86 26.59 2.01 15.69
N PRO A 87 26.03 1.29 16.71
CA PRO A 87 25.46 -0.04 16.54
C PRO A 87 24.37 -0.06 15.48
N VAL A 88 24.36 -1.13 14.68
CA VAL A 88 23.29 -1.39 13.72
C VAL A 88 22.17 -2.18 14.38
N GLN A 89 20.94 -1.79 14.13
CA GLN A 89 19.76 -2.41 14.71
C GLN A 89 18.67 -2.53 13.65
N ARG A 90 17.82 -3.55 13.79
CA ARG A 90 16.59 -3.70 13.02
C ARG A 90 15.41 -3.28 13.87
N ILE A 91 14.65 -2.31 13.40
CA ILE A 91 13.33 -1.97 13.94
C ILE A 91 12.28 -2.66 13.08
N THR A 92 11.29 -3.27 13.71
CA THR A 92 10.15 -3.89 13.03
C THR A 92 8.86 -3.33 13.59
N VAL A 93 7.99 -2.83 12.73
CA VAL A 93 6.58 -2.52 13.03
C VAL A 93 5.76 -3.69 12.49
N GLN A 94 4.92 -4.28 13.32
CA GLN A 94 4.11 -5.46 12.99
C GLN A 94 2.79 -5.50 13.76
N GLY A 95 1.95 -6.52 13.51
CA GLY A 95 0.69 -6.72 14.23
C GLY A 95 -0.47 -5.88 13.71
N LEU A 96 -0.34 -5.28 12.53
CA LEU A 96 -1.41 -4.53 11.88
C LEU A 96 -2.32 -5.45 11.07
N VAL A 97 -3.60 -5.11 11.00
CA VAL A 97 -4.63 -5.90 10.31
C VAL A 97 -4.53 -5.74 8.80
N GLY A 98 -4.21 -4.54 8.30
CA GLY A 98 -4.16 -4.28 6.86
C GLY A 98 -5.55 -4.28 6.20
N GLY A 99 -5.58 -4.58 4.91
CA GLY A 99 -6.81 -4.65 4.10
C GLY A 99 -6.61 -4.12 2.70
N HIS A 100 -7.69 -4.14 1.90
CA HIS A 100 -7.66 -3.60 0.54
C HIS A 100 -7.69 -2.07 0.56
N SER A 101 -6.75 -1.42 -0.12
CA SER A 101 -6.62 0.04 -0.08
C SER A 101 -7.77 0.81 -0.77
N GLY A 102 -8.52 0.16 -1.65
CA GLY A 102 -9.68 0.75 -2.32
C GLY A 102 -10.97 0.62 -1.50
N THR A 103 -11.24 -0.57 -0.95
CA THR A 103 -12.53 -0.89 -0.31
C THR A 103 -12.52 -0.82 1.21
N GLU A 104 -11.36 -0.78 1.85
CA GLU A 104 -11.23 -0.80 3.30
C GLU A 104 -10.38 0.35 3.87
N ILE A 105 -10.03 1.34 3.05
CA ILE A 105 -9.21 2.49 3.47
C ILE A 105 -9.92 3.35 4.52
N ASP A 106 -11.25 3.33 4.54
CA ASP A 106 -12.13 4.02 5.48
C ASP A 106 -12.16 3.39 6.88
N LYS A 107 -11.63 2.16 7.03
CA LYS A 107 -11.61 1.45 8.33
C LYS A 107 -10.68 2.08 9.37
N GLY A 108 -9.85 3.06 8.98
CA GLY A 108 -8.94 3.74 9.89
C GLY A 108 -7.81 2.86 10.45
N ARG A 109 -7.45 1.80 9.72
CA ARG A 109 -6.35 0.88 10.09
C ARG A 109 -4.99 1.53 9.93
N GLY A 110 -4.04 1.11 10.74
CA GLY A 110 -2.65 1.57 10.68
C GLY A 110 -1.95 1.14 9.37
N ASN A 111 -1.10 2.01 8.85
CA ASN A 111 -0.22 1.71 7.73
C ASN A 111 1.20 1.51 8.25
N GLY A 112 1.74 0.29 8.13
CA GLY A 112 3.03 -0.08 8.71
C GLY A 112 4.20 0.78 8.23
N VAL A 113 4.17 1.21 6.97
CA VAL A 113 5.23 2.07 6.40
C VAL A 113 5.18 3.48 7.01
N GLN A 114 3.98 4.05 7.14
CA GLN A 114 3.81 5.36 7.78
C GLN A 114 4.17 5.30 9.27
N LEU A 115 3.76 4.25 9.97
CA LEU A 115 4.10 4.06 11.39
C LEU A 115 5.60 3.90 11.59
N MET A 116 6.31 3.19 10.69
CA MET A 116 7.77 3.14 10.70
C MET A 116 8.37 4.55 10.57
N GLY A 117 7.83 5.40 9.70
CA GLY A 117 8.27 6.81 9.60
C GLY A 117 8.15 7.55 10.93
N ARG A 118 7.04 7.37 11.65
CA ARG A 118 6.82 7.97 12.99
C ARG A 118 7.81 7.46 14.02
N VAL A 119 8.09 6.15 14.03
CA VAL A 119 9.09 5.55 14.92
C VAL A 119 10.48 6.11 14.65
N LEU A 120 10.89 6.14 13.38
CA LEU A 120 12.20 6.70 12.99
C LEU A 120 12.33 8.19 13.34
N ALA A 121 11.28 8.97 13.18
CA ALA A 121 11.27 10.38 13.59
C ALA A 121 11.45 10.51 15.11
N SER A 122 10.73 9.71 15.90
CA SER A 122 10.87 9.74 17.36
C SER A 122 12.28 9.31 17.83
N VAL A 123 12.90 8.34 17.17
CA VAL A 123 14.31 7.99 17.45
C VAL A 123 15.24 9.15 17.11
N ALA A 124 15.02 9.80 15.95
CA ALA A 124 15.87 10.90 15.49
C ALA A 124 15.77 12.18 16.37
N GLU A 125 14.69 12.34 17.14
CA GLU A 125 14.54 13.42 18.12
C GLU A 125 15.41 13.23 19.36
N GLU A 126 15.73 12.00 19.71
CA GLU A 126 16.43 11.67 20.97
C GLU A 126 17.90 11.26 20.78
N THR A 127 18.25 10.78 19.58
CA THR A 127 19.63 10.40 19.28
C THR A 127 19.97 10.63 17.80
N GLU A 128 21.26 10.74 17.52
CA GLU A 128 21.71 10.77 16.14
C GLU A 128 21.40 9.43 15.46
N LEU A 129 20.62 9.49 14.39
CA LEU A 129 20.16 8.37 13.60
C LEU A 129 20.74 8.44 12.20
N ARG A 130 21.19 7.29 11.70
CA ARG A 130 21.45 7.06 10.28
C ARG A 130 20.62 5.87 9.79
N LEU A 131 19.82 6.11 8.77
CA LEU A 131 19.03 5.05 8.12
C LEU A 131 19.94 4.25 7.19
N VAL A 132 19.90 2.94 7.27
CA VAL A 132 20.59 2.04 6.35
C VAL A 132 19.63 1.59 5.25
N GLU A 133 18.49 1.05 5.66
CA GLU A 133 17.47 0.49 4.79
C GLU A 133 16.09 0.64 5.43
N VAL A 134 15.06 0.76 4.60
CA VAL A 134 13.68 0.57 5.04
C VAL A 134 12.90 -0.16 3.96
N CYS A 135 12.08 -1.13 4.38
CA CYS A 135 11.20 -1.88 3.50
C CYS A 135 9.85 -2.12 4.18
N GLY A 136 8.80 -2.22 3.39
CA GLY A 136 7.44 -2.48 3.88
C GLY A 136 6.44 -2.56 2.75
N GLY A 137 5.30 -3.20 3.04
CA GLY A 137 4.27 -3.49 2.05
C GLY A 137 4.60 -4.72 1.19
N LEU A 138 3.56 -5.38 0.72
CA LEU A 138 3.66 -6.58 -0.13
C LEU A 138 3.02 -6.39 -1.50
N LYS A 139 1.90 -5.66 -1.53
CA LYS A 139 1.12 -5.38 -2.74
C LYS A 139 0.78 -3.90 -2.81
N ASP A 140 0.63 -3.41 -4.00
CA ASP A 140 0.30 -2.01 -4.25
C ASP A 140 -1.14 -1.64 -3.85
N ASN A 141 -2.09 -2.58 -3.97
CA ASN A 141 -3.49 -2.41 -3.58
C ASN A 141 -3.80 -2.83 -2.13
N ALA A 142 -2.81 -3.06 -1.29
CA ALA A 142 -2.99 -3.43 0.11
C ALA A 142 -2.45 -2.38 1.08
N ILE A 143 -3.12 -2.20 2.22
CA ILE A 143 -2.61 -1.41 3.34
C ILE A 143 -1.49 -2.23 4.00
N PRO A 144 -0.26 -1.70 4.11
CA PRO A 144 0.87 -2.42 4.69
C PRO A 144 0.62 -2.85 6.14
N THR A 145 0.73 -4.15 6.41
CA THR A 145 0.58 -4.74 7.75
C THR A 145 1.83 -4.63 8.61
N GLY A 146 2.92 -4.11 8.06
CA GLY A 146 4.16 -3.91 8.79
C GLY A 146 5.25 -3.30 7.92
N ALA A 147 6.36 -2.96 8.56
CA ALA A 147 7.56 -2.47 7.90
C ALA A 147 8.79 -2.80 8.74
N GLN A 148 9.96 -2.83 8.10
CA GLN A 148 11.26 -3.00 8.75
C GLN A 148 12.20 -1.88 8.35
N ALA A 149 13.06 -1.48 9.29
CA ALA A 149 14.15 -0.55 9.03
C ALA A 149 15.44 -1.04 9.66
N LEU A 150 16.54 -0.97 8.92
CA LEU A 150 17.89 -1.07 9.47
C LEU A 150 18.41 0.35 9.74
N ILE A 151 18.84 0.58 10.96
CA ILE A 151 19.36 1.87 11.41
C ILE A 151 20.70 1.71 12.10
N SER A 152 21.47 2.78 12.14
CA SER A 152 22.64 2.92 12.99
C SER A 152 22.40 4.09 13.96
N ALA A 153 22.29 3.78 15.27
CA ALA A 153 21.93 4.73 16.32
C ALA A 153 22.32 4.18 17.71
N ASN A 154 22.14 4.99 18.78
CA ASN A 154 22.32 4.53 20.15
C ASN A 154 21.29 3.44 20.51
N ALA A 155 21.76 2.26 20.93
CA ALA A 155 20.92 1.09 21.14
C ALA A 155 19.94 1.24 22.32
N GLU A 156 20.39 1.82 23.43
CA GLU A 156 19.57 1.98 24.63
C GLU A 156 18.44 3.00 24.39
N VAL A 157 18.76 4.13 23.76
CA VAL A 157 17.77 5.16 23.41
C VAL A 157 16.75 4.60 22.41
N THR A 158 17.22 3.90 21.38
CA THR A 158 16.32 3.27 20.37
C THR A 158 15.35 2.28 21.03
N ALA A 159 15.84 1.42 21.92
CA ALA A 159 14.99 0.43 22.61
C ALA A 159 13.92 1.11 23.46
N GLU A 160 14.27 2.16 24.19
CA GLU A 160 13.31 2.92 25.01
C GLU A 160 12.27 3.64 24.16
N VAL A 161 12.67 4.26 23.03
CA VAL A 161 11.74 4.89 22.11
C VAL A 161 10.79 3.85 21.50
N CYS A 162 11.28 2.70 21.04
CA CYS A 162 10.43 1.65 20.47
C CYS A 162 9.40 1.12 21.49
N ARG A 163 9.80 0.97 22.76
CA ARG A 163 8.90 0.56 23.84
C ARG A 163 7.77 1.58 24.05
N ARG A 164 8.10 2.87 24.14
CA ARG A 164 7.10 3.95 24.26
C ARG A 164 6.20 4.05 23.05
N MET A 165 6.76 3.92 21.85
CA MET A 165 5.98 3.94 20.61
C MET A 165 5.00 2.78 20.56
N THR A 166 5.39 1.57 20.96
CA THR A 166 4.45 0.42 21.06
C THR A 166 3.26 0.77 21.96
N GLN A 167 3.50 1.36 23.13
CA GLN A 167 2.42 1.73 24.05
C GLN A 167 1.49 2.79 23.44
N SER A 168 2.05 3.83 22.84
CA SER A 168 1.30 4.91 22.22
C SER A 168 0.47 4.43 21.02
N LEU A 169 1.05 3.58 20.18
CA LEU A 169 0.37 3.04 19.01
C LEU A 169 -0.75 2.06 19.42
N ARG A 170 -0.54 1.22 20.43
CA ARG A 170 -1.60 0.35 20.96
C ARG A 170 -2.79 1.13 21.51
N GLU A 171 -2.54 2.28 22.13
CA GLU A 171 -3.62 3.14 22.59
C GLU A 171 -4.34 3.82 21.42
N GLU A 172 -3.60 4.36 20.45
CA GLU A 172 -4.15 5.01 19.26
C GLU A 172 -4.98 4.06 18.40
N TYR A 173 -4.46 2.87 18.14
CA TYR A 173 -5.06 1.85 17.27
C TYR A 173 -5.77 0.73 18.04
N ARG A 174 -6.15 0.94 19.29
CA ARG A 174 -6.73 -0.09 20.18
C ARG A 174 -7.96 -0.81 19.62
N VAL A 175 -8.67 -0.19 18.68
CA VAL A 175 -9.89 -0.75 18.05
C VAL A 175 -9.57 -1.41 16.72
N THR A 176 -8.72 -0.81 15.91
CA THR A 176 -8.46 -1.25 14.53
C THR A 176 -7.29 -2.21 14.42
N ASP A 177 -6.24 -2.01 15.22
CA ASP A 177 -5.01 -2.79 15.19
C ASP A 177 -4.46 -3.01 16.62
N PRO A 178 -5.18 -3.73 17.49
CA PRO A 178 -4.84 -3.86 18.92
C PRO A 178 -3.50 -4.57 19.17
N ASP A 179 -3.03 -5.36 18.22
CA ASP A 179 -1.81 -6.15 18.31
C ASP A 179 -0.57 -5.42 17.77
N VAL A 180 -0.71 -4.12 17.43
CA VAL A 180 0.42 -3.35 16.90
C VAL A 180 1.59 -3.35 17.88
N GLU A 181 2.77 -3.61 17.33
CA GLU A 181 4.00 -3.71 18.10
C GLU A 181 5.20 -3.15 17.33
N VAL A 182 6.09 -2.50 18.06
CA VAL A 182 7.38 -2.03 17.56
C VAL A 182 8.48 -2.76 18.32
N THR A 183 9.24 -3.57 17.62
CA THR A 183 10.38 -4.31 18.21
C THR A 183 11.70 -3.77 17.67
N VAL A 184 12.77 -3.96 18.42
CA VAL A 184 14.14 -3.65 17.99
C VAL A 184 15.08 -4.75 18.41
N GLU A 185 15.97 -5.12 17.50
CA GLU A 185 16.99 -6.16 17.73
C GLU A 185 18.34 -5.72 17.12
N PRO A 186 19.48 -6.18 17.69
CA PRO A 186 20.77 -6.00 17.06
C PRO A 186 20.78 -6.62 15.65
N ALA A 187 21.48 -5.97 14.73
CA ALA A 187 21.61 -6.44 13.37
C ALA A 187 23.01 -6.16 12.83
N GLU A 188 23.36 -6.85 11.74
CA GLU A 188 24.60 -6.64 11.01
C GLU A 188 24.29 -6.36 9.55
N THR A 189 25.10 -5.52 8.93
CA THR A 189 25.02 -5.21 7.52
C THR A 189 26.38 -4.76 6.97
N ALA A 190 26.66 -5.12 5.73
CA ALA A 190 27.80 -4.58 5.00
C ALA A 190 27.51 -3.24 4.30
N MET A 191 26.23 -2.83 4.29
CA MET A 191 25.79 -1.59 3.64
C MET A 191 26.09 -0.38 4.52
N LEU A 192 26.72 0.64 3.95
CA LEU A 192 26.91 1.90 4.65
C LEU A 192 25.57 2.60 4.90
N PRO A 193 25.38 3.23 6.07
CA PRO A 193 24.20 4.04 6.33
C PRO A 193 24.15 5.28 5.42
N MET A 194 22.98 5.83 5.25
CA MET A 194 22.78 7.11 4.58
C MET A 194 23.42 8.23 5.36
N ASP A 195 23.86 9.26 4.66
CA ASP A 195 24.29 10.51 5.31
C ASP A 195 23.14 11.17 6.10
N ALA A 196 23.47 12.14 6.93
CA ALA A 196 22.49 12.84 7.77
C ALA A 196 21.37 13.50 6.97
N VAL A 197 21.70 14.05 5.81
CA VAL A 197 20.72 14.75 4.96
C VAL A 197 19.79 13.76 4.29
N SER A 198 20.32 12.67 3.73
CA SER A 198 19.53 11.61 3.11
C SER A 198 18.64 10.90 4.11
N THR A 199 19.15 10.58 5.32
CA THR A 199 18.37 10.02 6.42
C THR A 199 17.18 10.91 6.77
N ARG A 200 17.43 12.21 6.99
CA ARG A 200 16.37 13.16 7.33
C ARG A 200 15.32 13.26 6.22
N ARG A 201 15.74 13.33 4.95
CA ARG A 201 14.81 13.36 3.81
C ARG A 201 13.95 12.11 3.75
N ALA A 202 14.52 10.92 3.95
CA ALA A 202 13.78 9.67 3.96
C ALA A 202 12.76 9.62 5.10
N VAL A 203 13.15 9.99 6.31
CA VAL A 203 12.24 10.05 7.47
C VAL A 203 11.12 11.07 7.25
N CYS A 204 11.46 12.29 6.79
CA CYS A 204 10.45 13.30 6.47
C CYS A 204 9.47 12.82 5.40
N LEU A 205 9.95 12.14 4.35
CA LEU A 205 9.07 11.62 3.32
C LEU A 205 8.07 10.61 3.88
N LEU A 206 8.52 9.67 4.72
CA LEU A 206 7.65 8.68 5.36
C LEU A 206 6.60 9.30 6.30
N VAL A 207 6.97 10.35 7.03
CA VAL A 207 6.06 11.03 7.96
C VAL A 207 5.09 11.96 7.25
N CYS A 208 5.58 12.73 6.27
CA CYS A 208 4.80 13.80 5.62
C CYS A 208 4.00 13.31 4.41
N HIS A 209 4.24 12.09 3.93
CA HIS A 209 3.47 11.54 2.82
C HIS A 209 2.01 11.37 3.26
N PRO A 210 1.04 11.95 2.51
CA PRO A 210 -0.36 11.76 2.83
C PRO A 210 -0.77 10.28 2.66
N ASN A 211 -1.56 9.77 3.61
CA ASN A 211 -2.04 8.39 3.63
C ASN A 211 -3.46 8.33 4.19
N GLY A 212 -4.24 7.33 3.80
CA GLY A 212 -5.62 7.16 4.23
C GLY A 212 -6.61 8.04 3.45
N VAL A 213 -7.78 8.20 4.01
CA VAL A 213 -8.85 9.03 3.44
C VAL A 213 -8.43 10.51 3.46
N GLN A 214 -8.46 11.14 2.30
CA GLN A 214 -8.17 12.57 2.15
C GLN A 214 -9.47 13.39 2.08
N VAL A 215 -10.47 12.88 1.36
CA VAL A 215 -11.76 13.56 1.19
C VAL A 215 -12.88 12.53 1.21
N MET A 216 -13.92 12.82 2.00
CA MET A 216 -15.20 12.13 1.94
C MET A 216 -16.14 12.86 0.98
N SER A 217 -17.00 12.12 0.28
CA SER A 217 -18.02 12.73 -0.59
C SER A 217 -18.96 13.63 0.21
N ALA A 218 -19.16 14.85 -0.27
CA ALA A 218 -20.14 15.76 0.32
C ALA A 218 -21.59 15.40 -0.08
N ASP A 219 -21.76 14.71 -1.20
CA ASP A 219 -23.08 14.39 -1.76
C ASP A 219 -23.57 13.00 -1.33
N ILE A 220 -22.66 12.05 -1.11
CA ILE A 220 -22.99 10.65 -0.79
C ILE A 220 -22.39 10.30 0.57
N PRO A 221 -23.21 10.19 1.64
CA PRO A 221 -22.74 9.82 2.96
C PRO A 221 -22.03 8.46 2.97
N GLY A 222 -20.87 8.41 3.61
CA GLY A 222 -20.06 7.18 3.75
C GLY A 222 -19.17 6.85 2.55
N LEU A 223 -19.29 7.57 1.43
CA LEU A 223 -18.44 7.35 0.27
C LEU A 223 -17.09 8.09 0.41
N VAL A 224 -16.00 7.37 0.31
CA VAL A 224 -14.65 7.94 0.16
C VAL A 224 -14.53 8.53 -1.23
N GLN A 225 -14.28 9.84 -1.33
CA GLN A 225 -14.07 10.51 -2.60
C GLN A 225 -12.63 10.43 -3.06
N THR A 226 -11.68 10.61 -2.13
CA THR A 226 -10.25 10.57 -2.43
C THR A 226 -9.50 9.94 -1.27
N SER A 227 -8.64 8.99 -1.58
CA SER A 227 -7.74 8.37 -0.61
C SER A 227 -6.36 8.14 -1.21
N LEU A 228 -5.38 7.95 -0.36
CA LEU A 228 -4.00 7.65 -0.71
C LEU A 228 -3.53 6.47 0.14
N ASN A 229 -2.78 5.56 -0.44
CA ASN A 229 -2.15 4.48 0.29
C ASN A 229 -0.64 4.46 0.02
N LEU A 230 0.16 4.64 1.05
CA LEU A 230 1.60 4.43 0.98
C LEU A 230 1.85 2.92 0.99
N SER A 231 1.80 2.28 -0.18
CA SER A 231 1.67 0.84 -0.32
C SER A 231 2.99 0.08 -0.22
N LEU A 232 4.04 0.61 -0.85
CA LEU A 232 5.32 -0.09 -0.93
C LEU A 232 6.46 0.88 -0.69
N ILE A 233 7.42 0.45 0.14
CA ILE A 233 8.71 1.10 0.23
C ILE A 233 9.82 0.07 0.12
N HIS A 234 10.81 0.38 -0.70
CA HIS A 234 12.06 -0.36 -0.77
C HIS A 234 13.21 0.63 -0.99
N ILE A 235 14.08 0.72 -0.01
CA ILE A 235 15.30 1.48 -0.10
C ILE A 235 16.44 0.50 -0.38
N SER A 236 16.58 0.13 -1.64
CA SER A 236 17.80 -0.34 -2.24
C SER A 236 18.20 0.66 -3.32
N GLU A 237 19.37 0.61 -3.83
CA GLU A 237 19.77 1.55 -4.88
C GLU A 237 19.15 1.20 -6.24
N PRO A 238 18.40 2.11 -6.90
CA PRO A 238 17.87 3.40 -6.43
C PRO A 238 16.61 3.26 -5.55
N THR A 239 16.47 4.15 -4.56
CA THR A 239 15.31 4.19 -3.65
C THR A 239 14.01 4.46 -4.41
N ARG A 240 13.03 3.57 -4.28
CA ARG A 240 11.70 3.72 -4.89
C ARG A 240 10.61 3.63 -3.82
N LEU A 241 9.70 4.59 -3.84
CA LEU A 241 8.44 4.58 -3.08
C LEU A 241 7.29 4.44 -4.07
N ARG A 242 6.34 3.57 -3.78
CA ARG A 242 5.11 3.44 -4.55
C ARG A 242 3.91 3.86 -3.73
N CYS A 243 3.09 4.70 -4.32
CA CYS A 243 1.82 5.15 -3.76
C CYS A 243 0.72 4.92 -4.79
N ILE A 244 -0.47 4.55 -4.31
CA ILE A 244 -1.68 4.48 -5.12
C ILE A 244 -2.68 5.45 -4.53
N SER A 245 -3.28 6.24 -5.37
CA SER A 245 -4.39 7.13 -5.05
C SER A 245 -5.64 6.68 -5.77
#